data_c6ba1ab44e8878c33b751b8b7cc8e82a
#
_entry.id   c6ba1ab44e8878c33b751b8b7cc8e82a
#
_cell.length_a   1.000
_cell.length_b   1.000
_cell.length_c   1.000
_cell.angle_alpha   90.00
_cell.angle_beta   90.00
_cell.angle_gamma   90.00
#
_symmetry.space_group_name_H-M   'P 1'
#
loop_
_entity.id
_entity.type
_entity.pdbx_description
1 polymer ?
#
loop_
_entity_poly.entity_id
_entity_poly.type
_entity_poly.pdbx_seq_one_letter_code
_entity_poly.pdbx_strand_id
1 'polypeptide(L)'
;MSSQIKLVSVTPDAEQHMAYVARVSNPKNQDNDKFAGLLKYCIKHGHWSVFEQAFMTVEINTTRGLAAQILRHRSFTYQEFSQRYADSSMLGDEIPLPELRRQDDKNRQNSIDDVDQFVKQEMCKICIASCYSYQNLHDWFCKIMGTLY
;
A
#
# COMPACT_ATOMS: atom_id res chain seq x y z
N MET A 1 3.69 12.46 -7.28
CA MET A 1 4.46 11.22 -6.93
C MET A 1 3.64 10.00 -7.30
N SER A 2 4.12 9.13 -8.15
CA SER A 2 3.48 7.84 -8.43
C SER A 2 3.80 6.86 -7.29
N SER A 3 2.83 6.06 -6.86
CA SER A 3 3.08 5.00 -5.87
C SER A 3 4.08 3.98 -6.43
N GLN A 4 5.00 3.54 -5.59
CA GLN A 4 6.02 2.55 -5.94
C GLN A 4 5.89 1.35 -5.01
N ILE A 5 6.05 0.16 -5.57
CA ILE A 5 6.02 -1.10 -4.83
C ILE A 5 7.30 -1.87 -5.13
N LYS A 6 7.96 -2.34 -4.07
CA LYS A 6 9.18 -3.14 -4.17
C LYS A 6 9.01 -4.42 -3.37
N LEU A 7 9.31 -5.55 -3.98
CA LEU A 7 9.37 -6.83 -3.27
C LEU A 7 10.63 -6.85 -2.39
N VAL A 8 10.45 -7.04 -1.09
CA VAL A 8 11.54 -7.15 -0.10
C VAL A 8 11.94 -8.60 0.11
N SER A 9 10.95 -9.47 0.32
CA SER A 9 11.17 -10.91 0.50
C SER A 9 9.94 -11.71 0.08
N VAL A 10 10.16 -12.95 -0.27
CA VAL A 10 9.10 -13.92 -0.55
C VAL A 10 9.57 -15.31 -0.12
N THR A 11 8.66 -16.16 0.31
CA THR A 11 8.95 -17.56 0.59
C THR A 11 9.61 -18.20 -0.64
N PRO A 12 10.81 -18.80 -0.51
CA PRO A 12 11.46 -19.49 -1.63
C PRO A 12 10.55 -20.54 -2.23
N ASP A 13 10.52 -20.64 -3.56
CA ASP A 13 9.71 -21.62 -4.31
C ASP A 13 8.24 -21.67 -3.86
N ALA A 14 7.65 -20.51 -3.55
CA ALA A 14 6.36 -20.36 -2.88
C ALA A 14 5.24 -21.18 -3.56
N GLU A 15 5.17 -21.18 -4.88
CA GLU A 15 4.13 -21.91 -5.61
C GLU A 15 4.29 -23.43 -5.47
N GLN A 16 5.52 -23.93 -5.56
CA GLN A 16 5.83 -25.34 -5.36
C GLN A 16 5.55 -25.75 -3.92
N HIS A 17 5.94 -24.91 -2.95
CA HIS A 17 5.68 -25.13 -1.54
C HIS A 17 4.17 -25.21 -1.24
N MET A 18 3.37 -24.27 -1.72
CA MET A 18 1.91 -24.32 -1.58
C MET A 18 1.32 -25.59 -2.19
N ALA A 19 1.78 -26.03 -3.34
CA ALA A 19 1.31 -27.26 -3.97
C ALA A 19 1.74 -28.50 -3.22
N TYR A 20 2.94 -28.53 -2.66
CA TYR A 20 3.43 -29.60 -1.78
C TYR A 20 2.51 -29.75 -0.57
N VAL A 21 2.18 -28.64 0.09
CA VAL A 21 1.25 -28.64 1.24
C VAL A 21 -0.16 -29.08 0.82
N ALA A 22 -0.66 -28.59 -0.32
CA ALA A 22 -1.98 -29.00 -0.83
C ALA A 22 -2.09 -30.53 -1.07
N ARG A 23 -0.96 -31.20 -1.32
CA ARG A 23 -0.89 -32.65 -1.58
C ARG A 23 -0.54 -33.49 -0.36
N VAL A 24 -0.55 -32.94 0.83
CA VAL A 24 -0.20 -33.67 2.09
C VAL A 24 -0.98 -34.98 2.25
N SER A 25 -2.21 -35.03 1.77
CA SER A 25 -3.07 -36.23 1.79
C SER A 25 -2.84 -37.17 0.60
N ASN A 26 -1.90 -36.86 -0.28
CA ASN A 26 -1.52 -37.69 -1.43
C ASN A 26 0.02 -37.80 -1.56
N PRO A 27 0.67 -38.52 -0.63
CA PRO A 27 2.13 -38.55 -0.53
C PRO A 27 2.86 -39.01 -1.81
N LYS A 28 2.22 -39.90 -2.59
CA LYS A 28 2.83 -40.41 -3.87
C LYS A 28 2.95 -39.32 -4.94
N ASN A 29 2.21 -38.21 -4.81
CA ASN A 29 2.21 -37.12 -5.77
C ASN A 29 2.67 -35.79 -5.14
N GLN A 30 3.17 -35.83 -3.92
CA GLN A 30 3.49 -34.62 -3.15
C GLN A 30 4.61 -33.82 -3.79
N ASP A 31 5.65 -34.49 -4.29
CA ASP A 31 6.82 -33.87 -4.92
C ASP A 31 6.67 -33.62 -6.44
N ASN A 32 5.44 -33.62 -6.96
CA ASN A 32 5.20 -33.41 -8.38
C ASN A 32 5.40 -31.95 -8.78
N ASP A 33 6.30 -31.68 -9.71
CA ASP A 33 6.64 -30.34 -10.21
C ASP A 33 5.51 -29.65 -10.99
N LYS A 34 4.46 -30.39 -11.38
CA LYS A 34 3.30 -29.83 -12.08
C LYS A 34 2.29 -29.22 -11.10
N PHE A 35 2.55 -28.04 -10.59
CA PHE A 35 1.74 -27.42 -9.54
C PHE A 35 0.72 -26.38 -10.04
N ALA A 36 0.97 -25.71 -11.19
CA ALA A 36 0.12 -24.59 -11.63
C ALA A 36 -1.37 -24.96 -11.80
N GLY A 37 -1.65 -26.17 -12.31
CA GLY A 37 -3.03 -26.68 -12.46
C GLY A 37 -3.72 -26.90 -11.12
N LEU A 38 -3.00 -27.39 -10.13
CA LEU A 38 -3.51 -27.60 -8.77
C LEU A 38 -3.82 -26.27 -8.09
N LEU A 39 -2.92 -25.30 -8.17
CA LEU A 39 -3.16 -23.99 -7.55
C LEU A 39 -4.36 -23.26 -8.19
N LYS A 40 -4.48 -23.33 -9.53
CA LYS A 40 -5.67 -22.82 -10.21
C LYS A 40 -6.96 -23.51 -9.76
N TYR A 41 -6.91 -24.84 -9.56
CA TYR A 41 -8.05 -25.58 -9.00
C TYR A 41 -8.40 -25.12 -7.59
N CYS A 42 -7.42 -24.94 -6.71
CA CYS A 42 -7.62 -24.44 -5.35
C CYS A 42 -8.28 -23.06 -5.34
N ILE A 43 -7.81 -22.13 -6.18
CA ILE A 43 -8.41 -20.80 -6.33
C ILE A 43 -9.85 -20.91 -6.78
N LYS A 44 -10.11 -21.69 -7.85
CA LYS A 44 -11.46 -21.86 -8.42
C LYS A 44 -12.47 -22.42 -7.41
N HIS A 45 -12.03 -23.25 -6.49
CA HIS A 45 -12.89 -23.92 -5.50
C HIS A 45 -12.81 -23.30 -4.10
N GLY A 46 -12.12 -22.17 -3.94
CA GLY A 46 -12.05 -21.44 -2.66
C GLY A 46 -11.25 -22.15 -1.57
N HIS A 47 -10.27 -22.99 -1.95
CA HIS A 47 -9.38 -23.66 -1.01
C HIS A 47 -8.22 -22.73 -0.64
N TRP A 48 -8.50 -21.76 0.21
CA TRP A 48 -7.57 -20.66 0.51
C TRP A 48 -6.44 -21.05 1.47
N SER A 49 -6.63 -22.03 2.35
CA SER A 49 -5.66 -22.41 3.39
C SER A 49 -4.27 -22.78 2.85
N VAL A 50 -4.19 -23.29 1.64
CA VAL A 50 -2.90 -23.64 1.01
C VAL A 50 -2.06 -22.40 0.68
N PHE A 51 -2.72 -21.27 0.42
CA PHE A 51 -2.07 -20.00 0.11
C PHE A 51 -1.57 -19.27 1.37
N GLU A 52 -2.02 -19.67 2.55
CA GLU A 52 -1.54 -19.15 3.84
C GLU A 52 -0.17 -19.73 4.24
N GLN A 53 0.36 -20.67 3.46
CA GLN A 53 1.65 -21.31 3.71
C GLN A 53 2.83 -20.59 3.04
N ALA A 54 2.58 -19.52 2.31
CA ALA A 54 3.61 -18.70 1.69
C ALA A 54 3.38 -17.22 2.02
N PHE A 55 4.48 -16.50 2.22
CA PHE A 55 4.48 -15.11 2.64
C PHE A 55 5.32 -14.26 1.71
N MET A 56 4.92 -13.01 1.55
CA MET A 56 5.76 -12.00 0.93
C MET A 56 5.73 -10.70 1.74
N THR A 57 6.85 -10.00 1.73
CA THR A 57 6.98 -8.66 2.27
C THR A 57 7.20 -7.69 1.13
N VAL A 58 6.41 -6.64 1.07
CA VAL A 58 6.53 -5.57 0.09
C VAL A 58 6.73 -4.24 0.79
N GLU A 59 7.63 -3.43 0.24
CA GLU A 59 7.77 -2.02 0.59
C GLU A 59 6.87 -1.21 -0.34
N ILE A 60 6.02 -0.37 0.24
CA ILE A 60 5.09 0.48 -0.50
C ILE A 60 5.43 1.93 -0.18
N ASN A 61 5.91 2.67 -1.17
CA ASN A 61 6.09 4.11 -1.09
C ASN A 61 4.90 4.79 -1.76
N THR A 62 4.09 5.49 -0.97
CA THR A 62 2.82 6.06 -1.43
C THR A 62 2.42 7.27 -0.60
N THR A 63 1.34 7.94 -0.99
CA THR A 63 0.81 9.07 -0.24
C THR A 63 0.17 8.62 1.07
N ARG A 64 0.17 9.48 2.09
CA ARG A 64 -0.47 9.19 3.39
C ARG A 64 -1.97 8.85 3.26
N GLY A 65 -2.67 9.48 2.31
CA GLY A 65 -4.07 9.17 2.04
C GLY A 65 -4.28 7.73 1.57
N LEU A 66 -3.43 7.23 0.67
CA LEU A 66 -3.47 5.84 0.21
C LEU A 66 -2.97 4.87 1.30
N ALA A 67 -1.91 5.21 2.04
CA ALA A 67 -1.44 4.41 3.16
C ALA A 67 -2.56 4.17 4.18
N ALA A 68 -3.32 5.21 4.55
CA ALA A 68 -4.45 5.08 5.47
C ALA A 68 -5.55 4.14 4.96
N GLN A 69 -5.74 4.01 3.65
CA GLN A 69 -6.68 3.03 3.07
C GLN A 69 -6.10 1.61 3.10
N ILE A 70 -4.82 1.45 2.80
CA ILE A 70 -4.13 0.16 2.83
C ILE A 70 -4.15 -0.43 4.26
N LEU A 71 -3.86 0.40 5.28
CA LEU A 71 -3.85 0.00 6.69
C LEU A 71 -5.21 -0.50 7.22
N ARG A 72 -6.30 -0.23 6.52
CA ARG A 72 -7.62 -0.79 6.86
C ARG A 72 -7.76 -2.27 6.56
N HIS A 73 -6.87 -2.84 5.77
CA HIS A 73 -6.93 -4.24 5.37
C HIS A 73 -6.42 -5.14 6.50
N ARG A 74 -7.33 -5.77 7.22
CA ARG A 74 -7.03 -6.51 8.47
C ARG A 74 -6.31 -7.84 8.28
N SER A 75 -6.23 -8.35 7.06
CA SER A 75 -5.56 -9.62 6.74
C SER A 75 -4.05 -9.50 6.58
N PHE A 76 -3.51 -8.27 6.65
CA PHE A 76 -2.08 -8.02 6.52
C PHE A 76 -1.52 -7.44 7.81
N THR A 77 -0.21 -7.60 8.00
CA THR A 77 0.55 -6.92 9.04
C THR A 77 1.35 -5.78 8.40
N TYR A 78 1.50 -4.69 9.14
CA TYR A 78 2.10 -3.47 8.62
C TYR A 78 3.15 -2.92 9.57
N GLN A 79 4.20 -2.33 8.97
CA GLN A 79 5.14 -1.45 9.63
C GLN A 79 5.14 -0.14 8.86
N GLU A 80 4.62 0.92 9.45
CA GLU A 80 4.55 2.25 8.84
C GLU A 80 5.69 3.13 9.32
N PHE A 81 6.18 4.01 8.44
CA PHE A 81 7.13 5.06 8.80
C PHE A 81 6.52 5.98 9.86
N SER A 82 7.19 6.12 10.99
CA SER A 82 6.71 6.91 12.11
C SER A 82 7.42 8.26 12.20
N GLN A 83 6.67 9.33 11.99
CA GLN A 83 7.14 10.71 12.19
C GLN A 83 7.45 11.06 13.66
N ARG A 84 7.16 10.17 14.62
CA ARG A 84 7.55 10.33 16.02
C ARG A 84 9.02 9.99 16.27
N TYR A 85 9.61 9.15 15.41
CA TYR A 85 10.98 8.62 15.57
C TYR A 85 11.92 9.07 14.45
N ALA A 86 11.41 9.58 13.36
CA ALA A 86 12.19 10.02 12.23
C ALA A 86 11.69 11.36 11.71
N ASP A 87 12.64 12.19 11.25
CA ASP A 87 12.35 13.50 10.67
C ASP A 87 11.55 13.35 9.37
N SER A 88 10.52 14.16 9.21
CA SER A 88 9.69 14.18 8.00
C SER A 88 10.47 14.60 6.75
N SER A 89 11.59 15.32 6.90
CA SER A 89 12.49 15.66 5.79
C SER A 89 13.05 14.43 5.08
N MET A 90 13.13 13.28 5.75
CA MET A 90 13.55 12.01 5.16
C MET A 90 12.54 11.47 4.13
N LEU A 91 11.31 11.94 4.12
CA LEU A 91 10.29 11.56 3.15
C LEU A 91 10.41 12.31 1.80
N GLY A 92 11.35 13.26 1.71
CA GLY A 92 11.56 14.12 0.56
C GLY A 92 10.66 15.36 0.56
N ASP A 93 11.07 16.35 -0.25
CA ASP A 93 10.42 17.66 -0.30
C ASP A 93 9.25 17.72 -1.30
N GLU A 94 8.99 16.62 -2.01
CA GLU A 94 7.96 16.58 -3.04
C GLU A 94 6.56 16.43 -2.42
N ILE A 95 5.74 17.46 -2.55
CA ILE A 95 4.34 17.43 -2.14
C ILE A 95 3.53 16.71 -3.23
N PRO A 96 2.95 15.53 -2.94
CA PRO A 96 2.13 14.82 -3.90
C PRO A 96 0.81 15.57 -4.12
N LEU A 97 0.62 16.10 -5.32
CA LEU A 97 -0.64 16.75 -5.68
C LEU A 97 -1.69 15.70 -6.06
N PRO A 98 -2.91 15.81 -5.52
CA PRO A 98 -3.99 14.89 -5.86
C PRO A 98 -4.45 15.09 -7.31
N GLU A 99 -4.78 14.01 -8.01
CA GLU A 99 -5.60 14.08 -9.21
C GLU A 99 -7.02 14.50 -8.81
N LEU A 100 -7.40 15.71 -9.20
CA LEU A 100 -8.73 16.23 -8.90
C LEU A 100 -9.72 15.72 -9.96
N ARG A 101 -10.70 14.99 -9.50
CA ARG A 101 -11.80 14.44 -10.30
C ARG A 101 -13.14 14.82 -9.67
N ARG A 102 -14.16 15.08 -10.51
CA ARG A 102 -15.51 15.31 -10.02
C ARG A 102 -16.17 13.98 -9.65
N GLN A 103 -16.98 13.97 -8.61
CA GLN A 103 -17.81 12.82 -8.26
C GLN A 103 -18.90 12.64 -9.32
N ASP A 104 -19.16 11.40 -9.69
CA ASP A 104 -20.26 11.03 -10.56
C ASP A 104 -21.61 11.24 -9.84
N ASP A 105 -22.56 11.88 -10.52
CA ASP A 105 -23.87 12.22 -9.94
C ASP A 105 -24.76 10.99 -9.71
N LYS A 106 -24.52 9.92 -10.47
CA LYS A 106 -25.30 8.67 -10.40
C LYS A 106 -24.65 7.60 -9.55
N ASN A 107 -23.33 7.49 -9.64
CA ASN A 107 -22.57 6.48 -8.90
C ASN A 107 -21.51 7.15 -8.01
N ARG A 108 -21.81 7.25 -6.71
CA ARG A 108 -20.89 7.87 -5.72
C ARG A 108 -19.53 7.19 -5.57
N GLN A 109 -19.37 5.98 -6.08
CA GLN A 109 -18.08 5.28 -6.08
C GLN A 109 -17.26 5.56 -7.34
N ASN A 110 -17.84 6.21 -8.33
CA ASN A 110 -17.19 6.59 -9.57
C ASN A 110 -16.74 8.05 -9.54
N SER A 111 -15.77 8.38 -10.38
CA SER A 111 -15.30 9.75 -10.57
C SER A 111 -15.09 10.06 -12.05
N ILE A 112 -15.31 11.31 -12.43
CA ILE A 112 -15.25 11.79 -13.80
C ILE A 112 -14.12 12.81 -13.92
N ASP A 113 -13.23 12.64 -14.89
CA ASP A 113 -12.10 13.57 -15.13
C ASP A 113 -12.54 14.70 -16.09
N ASP A 114 -13.43 15.54 -15.59
CA ASP A 114 -13.97 16.72 -16.31
C ASP A 114 -13.79 18.04 -15.54
N VAL A 115 -12.93 18.03 -14.50
CA VAL A 115 -12.65 19.24 -13.72
C VAL A 115 -11.85 20.22 -14.58
N ASP A 116 -12.32 21.47 -14.61
CA ASP A 116 -11.68 22.55 -15.34
C ASP A 116 -10.22 22.74 -14.90
N GLN A 117 -9.34 23.03 -15.87
CA GLN A 117 -7.89 23.14 -15.61
C GLN A 117 -7.55 24.30 -14.67
N PHE A 118 -8.28 25.41 -14.72
CA PHE A 118 -8.08 26.52 -13.80
C PHE A 118 -8.43 26.10 -12.35
N VAL A 119 -9.55 25.38 -12.18
CA VAL A 119 -9.93 24.84 -10.86
C VAL A 119 -8.89 23.88 -10.33
N LYS A 120 -8.36 22.98 -11.18
CA LYS A 120 -7.25 22.08 -10.81
C LYS A 120 -6.03 22.86 -10.32
N GLN A 121 -5.64 23.91 -11.02
CA GLN A 121 -4.48 24.74 -10.65
C GLN A 121 -4.69 25.48 -9.31
N GLU A 122 -5.86 26.08 -9.09
CA GLU A 122 -6.14 26.78 -7.83
C GLU A 122 -6.20 25.84 -6.64
N MET A 123 -6.82 24.70 -6.79
CA MET A 123 -6.83 23.66 -5.73
C MET A 123 -5.43 23.15 -5.42
N CYS A 124 -4.57 22.96 -6.44
CA CYS A 124 -3.17 22.59 -6.22
C CYS A 124 -2.42 23.63 -5.40
N LYS A 125 -2.61 24.93 -5.68
CA LYS A 125 -1.99 26.03 -4.89
C LYS A 125 -2.43 25.96 -3.41
N ILE A 126 -3.71 25.71 -3.16
CA ILE A 126 -4.25 25.58 -1.79
C ILE A 126 -3.64 24.37 -1.09
N CYS A 127 -3.54 23.22 -1.77
CA CYS A 127 -2.93 22.03 -1.21
C CYS A 127 -1.46 22.27 -0.83
N ILE A 128 -0.69 22.86 -1.73
CA ILE A 128 0.72 23.20 -1.49
C ILE A 128 0.85 24.15 -0.29
N ALA A 129 0.08 25.23 -0.24
CA ALA A 129 0.11 26.19 0.86
C ALA A 129 -0.24 25.53 2.20
N SER A 130 -1.24 24.64 2.22
CA SER A 130 -1.65 23.89 3.42
C SER A 130 -0.56 22.94 3.90
N CYS A 131 0.13 22.24 2.98
CA CYS A 131 1.23 21.35 3.34
C CYS A 131 2.42 22.11 3.93
N TYR A 132 2.82 23.22 3.35
CA TYR A 132 3.89 24.07 3.90
C TYR A 132 3.54 24.63 5.28
N SER A 133 2.29 25.05 5.47
CA SER A 133 1.83 25.54 6.79
C SER A 133 1.88 24.45 7.85
N TYR A 134 1.49 23.23 7.51
CA TYR A 134 1.58 22.08 8.41
C TYR A 134 3.03 21.72 8.73
N GLN A 135 3.91 21.70 7.74
CA GLN A 135 5.33 21.37 7.95
C GLN A 135 6.01 22.40 8.85
N ASN A 136 5.80 23.68 8.60
CA ASN A 136 6.32 24.74 9.46
C ASN A 136 5.82 24.63 10.92
N LEU A 137 4.55 24.28 11.14
CA LEU A 137 3.99 24.05 12.46
C LEU A 137 4.59 22.82 13.13
N HIS A 138 4.78 21.75 12.39
CA HIS A 138 5.40 20.51 12.87
C HIS A 138 6.84 20.77 13.31
N ASP A 139 7.65 21.43 12.46
CA ASP A 139 9.05 21.74 12.75
C ASP A 139 9.19 22.66 13.97
N TRP A 140 8.29 23.64 14.09
CA TRP A 140 8.22 24.51 15.27
C TRP A 140 7.90 23.71 16.54
N PHE A 141 6.94 22.79 16.46
CA PHE A 141 6.56 21.93 17.59
C PHE A 141 7.71 20.99 17.99
N CYS A 142 8.38 20.36 17.02
CA CYS A 142 9.53 19.50 17.27
C CYS A 142 10.71 20.27 17.92
N LYS A 143 10.95 21.52 17.50
CA LYS A 143 11.94 22.39 18.14
C LYS A 143 11.61 22.65 19.61
N ILE A 144 10.36 22.95 19.93
CA ILE A 144 9.96 23.20 21.33
C ILE A 144 10.09 21.93 22.17
N MET A 145 9.62 20.78 21.66
CA MET A 145 9.71 19.52 22.38
C MET A 145 11.16 19.06 22.54
N GLY A 146 12.02 19.27 21.54
CA GLY A 146 13.45 18.94 21.60
C GLY A 146 14.26 19.84 22.57
N THR A 147 13.74 20.98 22.96
CA THR A 147 14.33 21.85 23.98
C THR A 147 13.84 21.53 25.41
N LEU A 148 12.85 20.65 25.56
CA LEU A 148 12.28 20.25 26.85
C LEU A 148 12.85 18.90 27.36
N TYR A 149 13.66 18.23 26.58
CA TYR A 149 14.43 17.01 26.93
C TYR A 149 15.93 17.24 26.70
#